data_3ca1ffff501ec13842d4137dd398e64e
#
_entry.id   3ca1ffff501ec13842d4137dd398e64e
#
_cell.length_a   1.000
_cell.length_b   1.000
_cell.length_c   1.000
_cell.angle_alpha   90.00
_cell.angle_beta   90.00
_cell.angle_gamma   90.00
#
_symmetry.space_group_name_H-M   'P 1'
#
loop_
_entity.id
_entity.type
_entity.pdbx_description
1 polymer ?
#
loop_
_entity_poly.entity_id
_entity_poly.type
_entity_poly.pdbx_seq_one_letter_code
_entity_poly.pdbx_strand_id
1 'polypeptide(L)'
;MAILGQIRKRSIFLIIVIGMALFAFVISGVFTSNGGFGANKPIGEVNGEDIDYEMFNMMVEQAQTVYGLNTINAVNLAWNQGLKNQALVQELEKLGIDAGKDQLEQIISSDQSLVMNPLFQNEIGLFDFNKFSSYITQLKSSNPTMYNQWRLQEQNIISLAKQKIYFDLIKSSVIYTNVESNIQYHLENDKVNIEYLRIPFDVIPDSTLQIKDSEISSYLKKNRDLYEKRESREIEYVYIPDVASNLDENNIRTNLEQLRDGFSQMNQVTNSIEEIKGFKDVIDYSEYIEIYSDVSWDSIYKTKQELSGDFSDILFGLRKGEVFGPYRDGNTFKISRMIEKKRDGNLNKVLIADVVKEIIPSNESSNTNYRSASQAEFDANNDLPLNNSNSSLFIDSFESFEKFDAGLPSYTNSRQVIKWLYEDPTKVGDVKRFTLNEGYLVAKAKSFNKKSLPSVDEIRDEISQILLNEKKYNFFLKKHKSNNDIESLSKDYNIDLERASAVTQYDPILVGAGAEPYIIGSAFSLNTDETSNILKGNGGIYLVRLISKDTAEDINLAAAISNSLGDREIERISTLIPEVLESKAEIIDNRSLYY
;
A
#
# COMPACT_ATOMS: atom_id res chain seq x y z
N MET A 1 19.50 -55.08 -51.42
CA MET A 1 19.14 -53.67 -51.74
C MET A 1 17.66 -53.38 -51.60
N ALA A 2 16.85 -54.28 -51.02
CA ALA A 2 15.41 -53.99 -50.78
C ALA A 2 15.05 -53.30 -49.49
N ILE A 3 15.94 -53.33 -48.49
CA ILE A 3 15.66 -52.75 -47.16
C ILE A 3 15.81 -51.21 -47.15
N LEU A 4 16.74 -50.64 -47.92
CA LEU A 4 16.96 -49.17 -48.01
C LEU A 4 15.81 -48.43 -48.71
N GLY A 5 15.08 -49.13 -49.65
CA GLY A 5 13.90 -48.54 -50.30
C GLY A 5 12.67 -48.43 -49.38
N GLN A 6 12.51 -49.38 -48.46
CA GLN A 6 11.42 -49.34 -47.46
C GLN A 6 11.67 -48.32 -46.38
N ILE A 7 12.93 -48.07 -45.94
CA ILE A 7 13.31 -47.06 -45.02
C ILE A 7 13.08 -45.64 -45.59
N ARG A 8 13.37 -45.45 -46.88
CA ARG A 8 13.16 -44.16 -47.58
C ARG A 8 11.69 -43.82 -47.76
N LYS A 9 10.79 -44.78 -47.96
CA LYS A 9 9.32 -44.51 -47.96
C LYS A 9 8.75 -44.24 -46.57
N ARG A 10 9.34 -44.86 -45.56
CA ARG A 10 8.93 -44.57 -44.14
C ARG A 10 9.55 -43.30 -43.60
N SER A 11 10.71 -42.84 -44.11
CA SER A 11 11.35 -41.61 -43.66
C SER A 11 10.55 -40.37 -44.08
N ILE A 12 9.91 -40.35 -45.25
CA ILE A 12 9.03 -39.26 -45.66
C ILE A 12 7.80 -39.20 -44.74
N PHE A 13 7.20 -40.36 -44.41
CA PHE A 13 6.09 -40.44 -43.46
C PHE A 13 6.53 -40.01 -42.07
N LEU A 14 7.72 -40.40 -41.62
CA LEU A 14 8.28 -39.99 -40.32
C LEU A 14 8.56 -38.50 -40.30
N ILE A 15 9.08 -37.91 -41.36
CA ILE A 15 9.31 -36.46 -41.49
C ILE A 15 7.99 -35.69 -41.44
N ILE A 16 6.94 -36.22 -42.10
CA ILE A 16 5.59 -35.60 -42.03
C ILE A 16 5.01 -35.69 -40.62
N VAL A 17 5.16 -36.83 -39.93
CA VAL A 17 4.69 -37.01 -38.55
C VAL A 17 5.46 -36.14 -37.58
N ILE A 18 6.79 -36.05 -37.73
CA ILE A 18 7.62 -35.14 -36.91
C ILE A 18 7.30 -33.68 -37.24
N GLY A 19 7.11 -33.35 -38.51
CA GLY A 19 6.69 -32.02 -38.95
C GLY A 19 5.32 -31.62 -38.39
N MET A 20 4.35 -32.55 -38.41
CA MET A 20 3.03 -32.30 -37.77
C MET A 20 3.12 -32.22 -36.24
N ALA A 21 3.97 -33.04 -35.62
CA ALA A 21 4.19 -32.96 -34.18
C ALA A 21 4.86 -31.63 -33.77
N LEU A 22 5.87 -31.19 -34.52
CA LEU A 22 6.50 -29.87 -34.30
C LEU A 22 5.54 -28.72 -34.61
N PHE A 23 4.74 -28.87 -35.68
CA PHE A 23 3.71 -27.88 -36.01
C PHE A 23 2.61 -27.83 -34.94
N ALA A 24 2.16 -28.99 -34.43
CA ALA A 24 1.23 -29.05 -33.31
C ALA A 24 1.85 -28.48 -32.01
N PHE A 25 3.15 -28.70 -31.77
CA PHE A 25 3.87 -28.14 -30.63
C PHE A 25 4.04 -26.61 -30.74
N VAL A 26 4.40 -26.11 -31.94
CA VAL A 26 4.47 -24.68 -32.21
C VAL A 26 3.09 -24.03 -32.09
N ILE A 27 2.06 -24.67 -32.63
CA ILE A 27 0.67 -24.23 -32.49
C ILE A 27 0.25 -24.29 -31.03
N SER A 28 0.52 -25.39 -30.32
CA SER A 28 0.20 -25.47 -28.87
C SER A 28 0.96 -24.44 -28.06
N GLY A 29 2.21 -24.12 -28.42
CA GLY A 29 2.99 -23.02 -27.80
C GLY A 29 2.39 -21.64 -28.06
N VAL A 30 1.87 -21.42 -29.27
CA VAL A 30 1.12 -20.19 -29.61
C VAL A 30 -0.23 -20.13 -28.87
N PHE A 31 -0.84 -21.31 -28.64
CA PHE A 31 -2.10 -21.40 -27.89
C PHE A 31 -1.92 -21.42 -26.36
N THR A 32 -0.74 -21.72 -25.83
CA THR A 32 -0.46 -21.73 -24.39
C THR A 32 0.31 -20.50 -23.92
N SER A 33 0.95 -19.75 -24.83
CA SER A 33 1.67 -18.53 -24.48
C SER A 33 0.84 -17.24 -24.59
N ASN A 34 -0.35 -17.27 -25.23
CA ASN A 34 -1.37 -16.22 -25.12
C ASN A 34 -2.68 -16.73 -25.73
N GLY A 35 -3.64 -17.05 -24.88
CA GLY A 35 -5.07 -17.09 -25.15
C GLY A 35 -5.53 -17.79 -26.43
N GLY A 36 -6.27 -18.91 -26.27
CA GLY A 36 -7.03 -19.53 -27.35
C GLY A 36 -7.92 -18.54 -28.11
N PHE A 37 -8.49 -19.00 -29.24
CA PHE A 37 -9.47 -18.29 -30.09
C PHE A 37 -10.75 -17.81 -29.34
N GLY A 38 -10.58 -17.11 -28.24
CA GLY A 38 -11.55 -16.21 -27.66
C GLY A 38 -10.94 -14.82 -27.82
N ALA A 39 -11.68 -13.88 -28.35
CA ALA A 39 -11.25 -12.48 -28.36
C ALA A 39 -10.66 -12.18 -26.96
N ASN A 40 -9.36 -11.85 -26.90
CA ASN A 40 -8.73 -11.46 -25.64
C ASN A 40 -9.56 -10.31 -25.10
N LYS A 41 -10.27 -10.56 -24.00
CA LYS A 41 -10.98 -9.44 -23.35
C LYS A 41 -9.92 -8.42 -22.97
N PRO A 42 -10.18 -7.13 -23.16
CA PRO A 42 -9.25 -6.09 -22.71
C PRO A 42 -9.06 -6.21 -21.19
N ILE A 43 -7.94 -5.69 -20.67
CA ILE A 43 -7.68 -5.64 -19.23
C ILE A 43 -8.79 -4.91 -18.47
N GLY A 44 -9.50 -4.02 -19.17
CA GLY A 44 -10.68 -3.32 -18.74
C GLY A 44 -11.17 -2.35 -19.82
N GLU A 45 -12.32 -1.76 -19.57
CA GLU A 45 -12.95 -0.76 -20.45
C GLU A 45 -13.39 0.44 -19.62
N VAL A 46 -13.30 1.62 -20.21
CA VAL A 46 -13.81 2.87 -19.65
C VAL A 46 -14.77 3.49 -20.67
N ASN A 47 -16.05 3.62 -20.35
CA ASN A 47 -17.12 4.11 -21.23
C ASN A 47 -17.18 3.38 -22.59
N GLY A 48 -16.88 2.05 -22.59
CA GLY A 48 -16.90 1.21 -23.78
C GLY A 48 -15.63 1.26 -24.63
N GLU A 49 -14.58 1.92 -24.19
CA GLU A 49 -13.26 1.91 -24.82
C GLU A 49 -12.28 1.07 -24.03
N ASP A 50 -11.51 0.24 -24.74
CA ASP A 50 -10.53 -0.66 -24.17
C ASP A 50 -9.36 0.10 -23.54
N ILE A 51 -8.93 -0.34 -22.36
CA ILE A 51 -7.65 0.09 -21.79
C ILE A 51 -6.53 -0.64 -22.51
N ASP A 52 -5.58 0.10 -23.07
CA ASP A 52 -4.42 -0.45 -23.79
C ASP A 52 -3.56 -1.32 -22.86
N TYR A 53 -3.43 -2.58 -23.21
CA TYR A 53 -2.75 -3.58 -22.39
C TYR A 53 -1.24 -3.34 -22.31
N GLU A 54 -0.60 -2.88 -23.39
CA GLU A 54 0.85 -2.64 -23.41
C GLU A 54 1.19 -1.44 -22.53
N MET A 55 0.42 -0.36 -22.64
CA MET A 55 0.57 0.82 -21.78
C MET A 55 0.31 0.48 -20.32
N PHE A 56 -0.72 -0.31 -20.05
CA PHE A 56 -1.02 -0.77 -18.68
C PHE A 56 0.14 -1.57 -18.08
N ASN A 57 0.71 -2.52 -18.82
CA ASN A 57 1.86 -3.30 -18.36
C ASN A 57 3.09 -2.43 -18.11
N MET A 58 3.37 -1.44 -18.97
CA MET A 58 4.46 -0.50 -18.73
C MET A 58 4.27 0.28 -17.41
N MET A 59 3.04 0.69 -17.10
CA MET A 59 2.72 1.35 -15.83
C MET A 59 2.93 0.41 -14.63
N VAL A 60 2.57 -0.87 -14.76
CA VAL A 60 2.81 -1.90 -13.73
C VAL A 60 4.31 -2.10 -13.51
N GLU A 61 5.09 -2.29 -14.57
CA GLU A 61 6.54 -2.45 -14.49
C GLU A 61 7.24 -1.22 -13.88
N GLN A 62 6.80 -0.03 -14.27
CA GLN A 62 7.29 1.22 -13.69
C GLN A 62 6.96 1.28 -12.19
N ALA A 63 5.76 0.93 -11.79
CA ALA A 63 5.35 0.93 -10.39
C ALA A 63 6.17 -0.06 -9.56
N GLN A 64 6.48 -1.23 -10.11
CA GLN A 64 7.36 -2.21 -9.46
C GLN A 64 8.79 -1.71 -9.32
N THR A 65 9.33 -1.12 -10.40
CA THR A 65 10.75 -0.71 -10.45
C THR A 65 11.03 0.54 -9.65
N VAL A 66 10.16 1.57 -9.75
CA VAL A 66 10.37 2.88 -9.13
C VAL A 66 9.95 2.88 -7.67
N TYR A 67 8.81 2.24 -7.33
CA TYR A 67 8.25 2.26 -5.98
C TYR A 67 8.49 0.97 -5.19
N GLY A 68 9.12 -0.05 -5.79
CA GLY A 68 9.37 -1.33 -5.13
C GLY A 68 8.11 -2.12 -4.76
N LEU A 69 6.99 -1.89 -5.48
CA LEU A 69 5.71 -2.51 -5.17
C LEU A 69 5.68 -3.98 -5.61
N ASN A 70 4.99 -4.81 -4.85
CA ASN A 70 4.64 -6.14 -5.32
C ASN A 70 3.67 -6.05 -6.52
N THR A 71 3.57 -7.14 -7.29
CA THR A 71 2.82 -7.16 -8.55
C THR A 71 1.39 -6.65 -8.40
N ILE A 72 0.65 -7.11 -7.39
CA ILE A 72 -0.77 -6.72 -7.28
C ILE A 72 -0.96 -5.27 -6.84
N ASN A 73 -0.09 -4.76 -5.97
CA ASN A 73 -0.11 -3.35 -5.59
C ASN A 73 0.28 -2.44 -6.77
N ALA A 74 1.24 -2.88 -7.59
CA ALA A 74 1.60 -2.19 -8.83
C ALA A 74 0.43 -2.20 -9.82
N VAL A 75 -0.26 -3.34 -9.98
CA VAL A 75 -1.48 -3.47 -10.81
C VAL A 75 -2.60 -2.54 -10.31
N ASN A 76 -2.82 -2.46 -9.00
CA ASN A 76 -3.83 -1.57 -8.42
C ASN A 76 -3.48 -0.09 -8.65
N LEU A 77 -2.22 0.29 -8.49
CA LEU A 77 -1.76 1.64 -8.76
C LEU A 77 -1.91 1.99 -10.24
N ALA A 78 -1.45 1.12 -11.14
CA ALA A 78 -1.57 1.29 -12.59
C ALA A 78 -3.04 1.38 -13.03
N TRP A 79 -3.92 0.58 -12.42
CA TRP A 79 -5.35 0.59 -12.69
C TRP A 79 -5.98 1.93 -12.32
N ASN A 80 -5.79 2.39 -11.11
CA ASN A 80 -6.37 3.66 -10.65
C ASN A 80 -5.86 4.85 -11.46
N GLN A 81 -4.57 4.86 -11.83
CA GLN A 81 -4.01 5.89 -12.69
C GLN A 81 -4.53 5.78 -14.13
N GLY A 82 -4.62 4.54 -14.65
CA GLY A 82 -5.11 4.25 -15.99
C GLY A 82 -6.56 4.68 -16.18
N LEU A 83 -7.44 4.40 -15.22
CA LEU A 83 -8.84 4.82 -15.26
C LEU A 83 -8.97 6.35 -15.33
N LYS A 84 -8.29 7.06 -14.43
CA LYS A 84 -8.30 8.54 -14.40
C LYS A 84 -7.77 9.14 -15.70
N ASN A 85 -6.70 8.57 -16.23
CA ASN A 85 -6.10 9.04 -17.47
C ASN A 85 -7.00 8.78 -18.67
N GLN A 86 -7.58 7.58 -18.79
CA GLN A 86 -8.48 7.22 -19.89
C GLN A 86 -9.75 8.09 -19.87
N ALA A 87 -10.35 8.28 -18.69
CA ALA A 87 -11.52 9.15 -18.54
C ALA A 87 -11.20 10.61 -18.93
N LEU A 88 -10.01 11.09 -18.58
CA LEU A 88 -9.56 12.44 -18.97
C LEU A 88 -9.31 12.53 -20.48
N VAL A 89 -8.65 11.55 -21.09
CA VAL A 89 -8.41 11.51 -22.55
C VAL A 89 -9.74 11.57 -23.31
N GLN A 90 -10.72 10.77 -22.92
CA GLN A 90 -12.06 10.78 -23.53
C GLN A 90 -12.75 12.14 -23.39
N GLU A 91 -12.61 12.81 -22.26
CA GLU A 91 -13.19 14.16 -22.09
C GLU A 91 -12.48 15.18 -23.00
N LEU A 92 -11.15 15.09 -23.14
CA LEU A 92 -10.38 15.95 -24.06
C LEU A 92 -10.84 15.76 -25.51
N GLU A 93 -11.05 14.52 -25.94
CA GLU A 93 -11.53 14.18 -27.28
C GLU A 93 -12.95 14.67 -27.53
N LYS A 94 -13.85 14.48 -26.57
CA LYS A 94 -15.22 14.97 -26.59
C LYS A 94 -15.29 16.49 -26.72
N LEU A 95 -14.37 17.20 -26.07
CA LEU A 95 -14.25 18.66 -26.15
C LEU A 95 -13.52 19.13 -27.41
N GLY A 96 -12.96 18.21 -28.21
CA GLY A 96 -12.20 18.55 -29.40
C GLY A 96 -10.88 19.26 -29.13
N ILE A 97 -10.29 19.03 -27.94
CA ILE A 97 -9.00 19.60 -27.56
C ILE A 97 -7.88 18.84 -28.25
N ASP A 98 -7.11 19.54 -29.05
CA ASP A 98 -5.95 19.02 -29.76
C ASP A 98 -4.72 19.89 -29.53
N ALA A 99 -3.52 19.29 -29.66
CA ALA A 99 -2.25 19.99 -29.47
C ALA A 99 -1.60 20.27 -30.84
N GLY A 100 -1.35 21.51 -31.11
CA GLY A 100 -0.63 21.95 -32.31
C GLY A 100 0.89 21.91 -32.11
N LYS A 101 1.61 22.24 -33.19
CA LYS A 101 3.09 22.28 -33.20
C LYS A 101 3.66 23.18 -32.10
N ASP A 102 3.06 24.33 -31.87
CA ASP A 102 3.57 25.33 -30.92
C ASP A 102 3.50 24.82 -29.47
N GLN A 103 2.44 24.09 -29.11
CA GLN A 103 2.29 23.48 -27.80
C GLN A 103 3.30 22.35 -27.57
N LEU A 104 3.55 21.54 -28.61
CA LEU A 104 4.58 20.50 -28.55
C LEU A 104 5.97 21.10 -28.40
N GLU A 105 6.28 22.14 -29.18
CA GLU A 105 7.55 22.86 -29.09
C GLU A 105 7.75 23.44 -27.68
N GLN A 106 6.71 24.01 -27.09
CA GLN A 106 6.78 24.55 -25.73
C GLN A 106 7.13 23.47 -24.70
N ILE A 107 6.49 22.30 -24.77
CA ILE A 107 6.76 21.20 -23.82
C ILE A 107 8.16 20.65 -24.04
N ILE A 108 8.57 20.37 -25.27
CA ILE A 108 9.90 19.86 -25.61
C ILE A 108 10.99 20.86 -25.16
N SER A 109 10.75 22.16 -25.35
CA SER A 109 11.68 23.21 -24.94
C SER A 109 11.72 23.44 -23.42
N SER A 110 10.82 22.86 -22.65
CA SER A 110 10.82 22.89 -21.20
C SER A 110 11.50 21.65 -20.57
N ASP A 111 11.74 20.59 -21.35
CA ASP A 111 12.39 19.38 -20.88
C ASP A 111 13.91 19.63 -20.70
N GLN A 112 14.35 19.67 -19.43
CA GLN A 112 15.74 19.95 -19.10
C GLN A 112 16.72 18.93 -19.71
N SER A 113 16.32 17.69 -19.89
CA SER A 113 17.18 16.63 -20.46
C SER A 113 17.47 16.90 -21.94
N LEU A 114 16.49 17.45 -22.66
CA LEU A 114 16.63 17.84 -24.07
C LEU A 114 17.33 19.20 -24.19
N VAL A 115 16.96 20.15 -23.37
CA VAL A 115 17.53 21.53 -23.38
C VAL A 115 19.02 21.54 -23.05
N MET A 116 19.45 20.67 -22.10
CA MET A 116 20.87 20.56 -21.72
C MET A 116 21.71 19.72 -22.70
N ASN A 117 21.10 19.04 -23.65
CA ASN A 117 21.83 18.21 -24.59
C ASN A 117 22.53 19.08 -25.67
N PRO A 118 23.87 19.06 -25.74
CA PRO A 118 24.64 19.89 -26.69
C PRO A 118 24.28 19.67 -28.15
N LEU A 119 23.76 18.48 -28.50
CA LEU A 119 23.32 18.17 -29.87
C LEU A 119 22.15 19.06 -30.33
N PHE A 120 21.35 19.55 -29.40
CA PHE A 120 20.15 20.34 -29.67
C PHE A 120 20.32 21.82 -29.32
N GLN A 121 21.54 22.26 -28.99
CA GLN A 121 21.83 23.65 -28.68
C GLN A 121 22.36 24.41 -29.92
N ASN A 122 22.03 25.70 -29.99
CA ASN A 122 22.58 26.63 -30.98
C ASN A 122 23.99 27.12 -30.53
N GLU A 123 24.58 28.02 -31.31
CA GLU A 123 25.96 28.53 -31.06
C GLU A 123 26.11 29.30 -29.73
N ILE A 124 25.02 29.77 -29.15
CA ILE A 124 24.98 30.49 -27.86
C ILE A 124 24.49 29.62 -26.70
N GLY A 125 24.37 28.29 -26.90
CA GLY A 125 23.99 27.33 -25.87
C GLY A 125 22.50 27.27 -25.54
N LEU A 126 21.63 27.85 -26.36
CA LEU A 126 20.19 27.74 -26.20
C LEU A 126 19.62 26.59 -27.04
N PHE A 127 18.57 25.94 -26.52
CA PHE A 127 17.87 24.88 -27.23
C PHE A 127 17.36 25.35 -28.59
N ASP A 128 17.58 24.56 -29.62
CA ASP A 128 17.15 24.79 -31.00
C ASP A 128 16.21 23.68 -31.46
N PHE A 129 14.94 23.99 -31.49
CA PHE A 129 13.90 23.02 -31.91
C PHE A 129 14.10 22.51 -33.34
N ASN A 130 14.69 23.31 -34.24
CA ASN A 130 14.94 22.86 -35.61
C ASN A 130 16.05 21.82 -35.67
N LYS A 131 17.10 21.95 -34.85
CA LYS A 131 18.15 20.91 -34.72
C LYS A 131 17.55 19.62 -34.16
N PHE A 132 16.73 19.72 -33.13
CA PHE A 132 16.01 18.58 -32.55
C PHE A 132 15.10 17.90 -33.58
N SER A 133 14.24 18.65 -34.26
CA SER A 133 13.32 18.12 -35.29
C SER A 133 14.05 17.47 -36.46
N SER A 134 15.19 18.06 -36.87
CA SER A 134 16.05 17.49 -37.91
C SER A 134 16.68 16.17 -37.47
N TYR A 135 17.13 16.08 -36.22
CA TYR A 135 17.65 14.84 -35.64
C TYR A 135 16.59 13.73 -35.62
N ILE A 136 15.36 14.02 -35.16
CA ILE A 136 14.26 13.05 -35.18
C ILE A 136 13.94 12.58 -36.59
N THR A 137 13.94 13.50 -37.56
CA THR A 137 13.72 13.16 -38.97
C THR A 137 14.83 12.22 -39.50
N GLN A 138 16.06 12.46 -39.10
CA GLN A 138 17.20 11.59 -39.48
C GLN A 138 17.12 10.21 -38.81
N LEU A 139 16.66 10.12 -37.56
CA LEU A 139 16.46 8.84 -36.86
C LEU A 139 15.53 7.89 -37.62
N LYS A 140 14.53 8.41 -38.30
CA LYS A 140 13.57 7.62 -39.07
C LYS A 140 14.25 6.70 -40.09
N SER A 141 15.34 7.16 -40.69
CA SER A 141 16.09 6.40 -41.71
C SER A 141 17.33 5.71 -41.13
N SER A 142 17.99 6.31 -40.11
CA SER A 142 19.27 5.81 -39.57
C SER A 142 19.11 4.80 -38.43
N ASN A 143 18.06 4.95 -37.61
CA ASN A 143 17.80 4.05 -36.48
C ASN A 143 16.29 3.93 -36.20
N PRO A 144 15.60 3.01 -36.93
CA PRO A 144 14.15 2.81 -36.79
C PRO A 144 13.71 2.47 -35.37
N THR A 145 14.55 1.77 -34.59
CA THR A 145 14.23 1.39 -33.20
C THR A 145 14.14 2.62 -32.30
N MET A 146 15.13 3.50 -32.34
CA MET A 146 15.10 4.77 -31.60
C MET A 146 13.98 5.68 -32.08
N TYR A 147 13.70 5.70 -33.40
CA TYR A 147 12.57 6.46 -33.93
C TYR A 147 11.23 5.97 -33.38
N ASN A 148 11.04 4.65 -33.27
CA ASN A 148 9.81 4.10 -32.68
C ASN A 148 9.69 4.42 -31.18
N GLN A 149 10.80 4.38 -30.43
CA GLN A 149 10.81 4.84 -29.04
C GLN A 149 10.43 6.33 -28.92
N TRP A 150 10.98 7.16 -29.80
CA TRP A 150 10.58 8.57 -29.86
C TRP A 150 9.10 8.75 -30.17
N ARG A 151 8.54 7.97 -31.09
CA ARG A 151 7.10 8.03 -31.42
C ARG A 151 6.21 7.79 -30.22
N LEU A 152 6.59 6.88 -29.32
CA LEU A 152 5.88 6.66 -28.07
C LEU A 152 5.99 7.88 -27.13
N GLN A 153 7.19 8.46 -27.03
CA GLN A 153 7.40 9.67 -26.25
C GLN A 153 6.62 10.86 -26.84
N GLU A 154 6.59 11.00 -28.15
CA GLU A 154 5.82 12.04 -28.85
C GLU A 154 4.32 11.95 -28.52
N GLN A 155 3.74 10.74 -28.50
CA GLN A 155 2.35 10.54 -28.10
C GLN A 155 2.10 10.98 -26.65
N ASN A 156 3.02 10.66 -25.74
CA ASN A 156 2.93 11.13 -24.36
C ASN A 156 3.02 12.66 -24.26
N ILE A 157 3.90 13.29 -25.03
CA ILE A 157 4.04 14.76 -25.07
C ILE A 157 2.76 15.38 -25.63
N ILE A 158 2.15 14.80 -26.66
CA ILE A 158 0.87 15.25 -27.20
C ILE A 158 -0.24 15.16 -26.13
N SER A 159 -0.31 14.04 -25.41
CA SER A 159 -1.27 13.87 -24.33
C SER A 159 -1.08 14.91 -23.22
N LEU A 160 0.15 15.14 -22.78
CA LEU A 160 0.47 16.18 -21.80
C LEU A 160 0.14 17.59 -22.31
N ALA A 161 0.37 17.87 -23.60
CA ALA A 161 0.00 19.14 -24.21
C ALA A 161 -1.51 19.38 -24.20
N LYS A 162 -2.29 18.36 -24.57
CA LYS A 162 -3.76 18.42 -24.52
C LYS A 162 -4.26 18.64 -23.09
N GLN A 163 -3.72 17.88 -22.12
CA GLN A 163 -4.04 18.05 -20.70
C GLN A 163 -3.69 19.46 -20.22
N LYS A 164 -2.51 19.97 -20.59
CA LYS A 164 -2.11 21.33 -20.24
C LYS A 164 -3.07 22.37 -20.79
N ILE A 165 -3.48 22.27 -22.07
CA ILE A 165 -4.45 23.17 -22.67
C ILE A 165 -5.77 23.15 -21.88
N TYR A 166 -6.26 21.96 -21.54
CA TYR A 166 -7.49 21.79 -20.78
C TYR A 166 -7.40 22.46 -19.39
N PHE A 167 -6.35 22.17 -18.64
CA PHE A 167 -6.16 22.78 -17.33
C PHE A 167 -5.87 24.29 -17.42
N ASP A 168 -5.17 24.76 -18.45
CA ASP A 168 -4.97 26.20 -18.67
C ASP A 168 -6.28 26.92 -19.00
N LEU A 169 -7.19 26.29 -19.75
CA LEU A 169 -8.54 26.82 -19.98
C LEU A 169 -9.34 26.91 -18.68
N ILE A 170 -9.30 25.87 -17.85
CA ILE A 170 -9.94 25.88 -16.54
C ILE A 170 -9.31 26.96 -15.66
N LYS A 171 -7.96 27.01 -15.63
CA LYS A 171 -7.21 28.04 -14.90
C LYS A 171 -7.64 29.44 -15.30
N SER A 172 -7.80 29.68 -16.58
CA SER A 172 -8.24 30.99 -17.09
C SER A 172 -9.68 31.36 -16.67
N SER A 173 -10.48 30.36 -16.31
CA SER A 173 -11.85 30.56 -15.81
C SER A 173 -11.93 30.78 -14.30
N VAL A 174 -10.86 30.45 -13.57
CA VAL A 174 -10.77 30.64 -12.11
C VAL A 174 -10.33 32.09 -11.87
N ILE A 175 -11.30 32.94 -11.67
CA ILE A 175 -11.08 34.38 -11.43
C ILE A 175 -11.63 34.71 -10.07
N TYR A 176 -10.78 35.18 -9.17
CA TYR A 176 -11.19 35.75 -7.90
C TYR A 176 -11.30 37.26 -8.04
N THR A 177 -12.47 37.78 -7.72
CA THR A 177 -12.71 39.22 -7.72
C THR A 177 -12.00 39.87 -6.51
N ASN A 178 -11.83 41.19 -6.56
CA ASN A 178 -11.32 41.94 -5.40
C ASN A 178 -12.20 41.73 -4.16
N VAL A 179 -13.52 41.57 -4.35
CA VAL A 179 -14.46 41.32 -3.25
C VAL A 179 -14.19 39.96 -2.61
N GLU A 180 -14.05 38.90 -3.41
CA GLU A 180 -13.74 37.54 -2.90
C GLU A 180 -12.36 37.51 -2.23
N SER A 181 -11.37 38.19 -2.79
CA SER A 181 -10.04 38.32 -2.19
C SER A 181 -10.09 39.05 -0.84
N ASN A 182 -10.87 40.12 -0.72
CA ASN A 182 -11.07 40.80 0.55
C ASN A 182 -11.84 39.91 1.54
N ILE A 183 -12.88 39.21 1.11
CA ILE A 183 -13.58 38.25 1.98
C ILE A 183 -12.60 37.22 2.54
N GLN A 184 -11.76 36.60 1.70
CA GLN A 184 -10.78 35.62 2.15
C GLN A 184 -9.76 36.24 3.12
N TYR A 185 -9.30 37.45 2.83
CA TYR A 185 -8.40 38.18 3.71
C TYR A 185 -9.03 38.42 5.09
N HIS A 186 -10.29 38.83 5.14
CA HIS A 186 -11.02 39.00 6.39
C HIS A 186 -11.29 37.70 7.12
N LEU A 187 -11.56 36.58 6.42
CA LEU A 187 -11.67 35.26 7.04
C LEU A 187 -10.38 34.84 7.76
N GLU A 188 -9.23 35.22 7.22
CA GLU A 188 -7.90 34.88 7.78
C GLU A 188 -7.44 35.87 8.86
N ASN A 189 -7.82 37.15 8.77
CA ASN A 189 -7.22 38.23 9.58
C ASN A 189 -8.17 38.90 10.57
N ASP A 190 -9.49 38.88 10.33
CA ASP A 190 -10.45 39.31 11.32
C ASP A 190 -10.41 38.38 12.53
N LYS A 191 -10.44 38.95 13.70
CA LYS A 191 -10.32 38.21 14.96
C LYS A 191 -11.48 38.53 15.89
N VAL A 192 -11.92 37.50 16.58
CA VAL A 192 -12.88 37.66 17.67
C VAL A 192 -12.29 37.18 18.98
N ASN A 193 -12.62 37.92 20.05
CA ASN A 193 -12.46 37.49 21.42
C ASN A 193 -13.85 37.12 21.92
N ILE A 194 -14.01 35.91 22.39
CA ILE A 194 -15.29 35.36 22.79
C ILE A 194 -15.21 34.75 24.18
N GLU A 195 -16.33 34.77 24.85
CA GLU A 195 -16.60 33.95 26.02
C GLU A 195 -17.67 32.97 25.64
N TYR A 196 -17.51 31.71 26.00
CA TYR A 196 -18.44 30.68 25.61
C TYR A 196 -18.69 29.67 26.71
N LEU A 197 -19.89 29.11 26.69
CA LEU A 197 -20.27 27.94 27.48
C LEU A 197 -20.32 26.75 26.57
N ARG A 198 -19.56 25.73 26.89
CA ARG A 198 -19.61 24.43 26.22
C ARG A 198 -20.25 23.41 27.16
N ILE A 199 -21.42 22.89 26.79
CA ILE A 199 -22.10 21.83 27.51
C ILE A 199 -21.87 20.52 26.72
N PRO A 200 -20.95 19.64 27.20
CA PRO A 200 -20.69 18.38 26.54
C PRO A 200 -21.94 17.50 26.47
N PHE A 201 -22.07 16.70 25.43
CA PHE A 201 -23.26 15.85 25.25
C PHE A 201 -23.43 14.79 26.35
N ASP A 202 -22.35 14.38 27.02
CA ASP A 202 -22.38 13.40 28.12
C ASP A 202 -23.05 13.94 29.40
N VAL A 203 -23.04 15.27 29.60
CA VAL A 203 -23.76 15.93 30.72
C VAL A 203 -25.28 15.79 30.57
N ILE A 204 -25.78 15.55 29.37
CA ILE A 204 -27.23 15.42 29.10
C ILE A 204 -27.64 13.96 29.27
N PRO A 205 -28.60 13.63 30.19
CA PRO A 205 -28.97 12.27 30.50
C PRO A 205 -29.52 11.51 29.29
N ASP A 206 -29.06 10.27 29.08
CA ASP A 206 -29.50 9.37 28.00
C ASP A 206 -30.81 8.65 28.32
N SER A 207 -31.21 8.62 29.59
CA SER A 207 -32.23 7.73 30.12
C SER A 207 -33.62 7.81 29.43
N THR A 208 -33.86 8.88 28.66
CA THR A 208 -35.12 9.09 27.93
C THR A 208 -34.97 9.12 26.42
N LEU A 209 -33.73 8.97 25.90
CA LEU A 209 -33.40 9.18 24.50
C LEU A 209 -32.98 7.85 23.83
N GLN A 210 -33.97 7.01 23.54
CA GLN A 210 -33.67 5.75 22.82
C GLN A 210 -33.52 5.98 21.32
N ILE A 211 -32.54 5.32 20.72
CA ILE A 211 -32.32 5.27 19.27
C ILE A 211 -32.98 3.99 18.76
N LYS A 212 -33.82 4.11 17.74
CA LYS A 212 -34.51 2.99 17.10
C LYS A 212 -33.72 2.53 15.85
N ASP A 213 -33.80 1.24 15.54
CA ASP A 213 -33.20 0.66 14.35
C ASP A 213 -33.67 1.32 13.05
N SER A 214 -34.92 1.77 13.03
CA SER A 214 -35.50 2.50 11.90
C SER A 214 -34.83 3.87 11.67
N GLU A 215 -34.34 4.52 12.74
CA GLU A 215 -33.63 5.80 12.64
C GLU A 215 -32.20 5.57 12.08
N ILE A 216 -31.51 4.53 12.57
CA ILE A 216 -30.21 4.10 12.06
C ILE A 216 -30.32 3.74 10.57
N SER A 217 -31.31 2.91 10.21
CA SER A 217 -31.54 2.52 8.81
C SER A 217 -31.84 3.71 7.91
N SER A 218 -32.59 4.70 8.42
CA SER A 218 -32.90 5.94 7.66
C SER A 218 -31.65 6.80 7.46
N TYR A 219 -30.81 6.90 8.49
CA TYR A 219 -29.55 7.62 8.42
C TYR A 219 -28.58 6.98 7.40
N LEU A 220 -28.42 5.64 7.45
CA LEU A 220 -27.63 4.88 6.49
C LEU A 220 -28.09 5.09 5.04
N LYS A 221 -29.39 5.03 4.80
CA LYS A 221 -29.95 5.24 3.46
C LYS A 221 -29.70 6.65 2.93
N LYS A 222 -29.78 7.66 3.81
CA LYS A 222 -29.54 9.07 3.46
C LYS A 222 -28.06 9.33 3.16
N ASN A 223 -27.16 8.62 3.84
CA ASN A 223 -25.71 8.78 3.74
C ASN A 223 -25.06 7.55 3.09
N ARG A 224 -25.74 6.93 2.12
CA ARG A 224 -25.33 5.68 1.48
C ARG A 224 -23.88 5.71 1.01
N ASP A 225 -23.47 6.78 0.34
CA ASP A 225 -22.14 6.91 -0.27
C ASP A 225 -21.00 6.87 0.75
N LEU A 226 -21.27 7.22 2.03
CA LEU A 226 -20.28 7.19 3.11
C LEU A 226 -20.14 5.79 3.75
N TYR A 227 -21.18 4.96 3.67
CA TYR A 227 -21.25 3.69 4.41
C TYR A 227 -21.32 2.45 3.51
N GLU A 228 -21.45 2.63 2.19
CA GLU A 228 -21.58 1.49 1.28
C GLU A 228 -20.29 0.67 1.25
N LYS A 229 -20.40 -0.60 1.69
CA LYS A 229 -19.31 -1.57 1.64
C LYS A 229 -19.13 -2.11 0.23
N ARG A 230 -17.89 -2.29 -0.19
CA ARG A 230 -17.55 -2.98 -1.43
C ARG A 230 -17.83 -4.47 -1.34
N GLU A 231 -17.87 -5.14 -2.50
CA GLU A 231 -17.91 -6.60 -2.52
C GLU A 231 -16.68 -7.16 -1.84
N SER A 232 -16.90 -8.09 -0.89
CA SER A 232 -15.83 -8.74 -0.15
C SER A 232 -16.15 -10.19 0.13
N ARG A 233 -15.10 -10.98 0.39
CA ARG A 233 -15.23 -12.37 0.80
C ARG A 233 -14.41 -12.62 2.06
N GLU A 234 -14.98 -13.38 2.97
CA GLU A 234 -14.37 -13.66 4.27
C GLU A 234 -13.86 -15.09 4.31
N ILE A 235 -12.74 -15.27 4.97
CA ILE A 235 -12.17 -16.58 5.25
C ILE A 235 -11.94 -16.76 6.75
N GLU A 236 -12.00 -18.00 7.16
CA GLU A 236 -11.43 -18.51 8.41
C GLU A 236 -10.21 -19.34 8.02
N TYR A 237 -9.07 -19.16 8.68
CA TYR A 237 -7.87 -19.88 8.32
C TYR A 237 -7.02 -20.29 9.53
N VAL A 238 -6.22 -21.30 9.33
CA VAL A 238 -5.16 -21.70 10.26
C VAL A 238 -3.82 -21.71 9.52
N TYR A 239 -2.79 -21.18 10.16
CA TYR A 239 -1.43 -21.21 9.65
C TYR A 239 -0.60 -22.23 10.42
N ILE A 240 0.06 -23.11 9.68
CA ILE A 240 0.96 -24.14 10.19
C ILE A 240 2.37 -23.79 9.68
N PRO A 241 3.26 -23.27 10.55
CA PRO A 241 4.61 -22.91 10.13
C PRO A 241 5.43 -24.17 9.82
N ASP A 242 6.27 -24.09 8.78
CA ASP A 242 7.23 -25.13 8.47
C ASP A 242 8.53 -24.89 9.25
N VAL A 243 8.53 -25.30 10.51
CA VAL A 243 9.61 -25.06 11.46
C VAL A 243 10.36 -26.34 11.82
N ALA A 244 11.62 -26.16 12.18
CA ALA A 244 12.46 -27.24 12.66
C ALA A 244 11.91 -27.80 13.98
N SER A 245 12.01 -29.12 14.14
CA SER A 245 11.67 -29.82 15.39
C SER A 245 12.79 -29.68 16.42
N ASN A 246 12.48 -29.99 17.67
CA ASN A 246 13.49 -30.09 18.73
C ASN A 246 14.59 -31.12 18.40
N LEU A 247 14.25 -32.15 17.59
CA LEU A 247 15.22 -33.14 17.15
C LEU A 247 16.18 -32.50 16.11
N ASP A 248 15.68 -31.69 15.20
CA ASP A 248 16.52 -30.98 14.25
C ASP A 248 17.47 -30.01 14.95
N GLU A 249 16.98 -29.23 15.91
CA GLU A 249 17.82 -28.34 16.71
C GLU A 249 18.91 -29.09 17.49
N ASN A 250 18.57 -30.24 18.06
CA ASN A 250 19.56 -31.09 18.76
C ASN A 250 20.59 -31.69 17.81
N ASN A 251 20.17 -32.11 16.61
CA ASN A 251 21.08 -32.61 15.57
C ASN A 251 22.04 -31.52 15.10
N ILE A 252 21.56 -30.29 14.87
CA ILE A 252 22.39 -29.15 14.53
C ILE A 252 23.40 -28.86 15.64
N ARG A 253 22.95 -28.86 16.88
CA ARG A 253 23.83 -28.64 18.07
C ARG A 253 24.91 -29.70 18.17
N THR A 254 24.54 -30.98 18.03
CA THR A 254 25.49 -32.09 18.05
C THR A 254 26.48 -32.01 16.89
N ASN A 255 26.03 -31.62 15.70
CA ASN A 255 26.90 -31.40 14.55
C ASN A 255 27.92 -30.29 14.83
N LEU A 256 27.47 -29.16 15.38
CA LEU A 256 28.37 -28.06 15.77
C LEU A 256 29.35 -28.45 16.89
N GLU A 257 28.98 -29.32 17.83
CA GLU A 257 29.90 -29.86 18.82
C GLU A 257 30.98 -30.72 18.19
N GLN A 258 30.61 -31.55 17.21
CA GLN A 258 31.57 -32.33 16.42
C GLN A 258 32.49 -31.41 15.59
N LEU A 259 31.93 -30.40 14.94
CA LEU A 259 32.72 -29.41 14.21
C LEU A 259 33.64 -28.59 15.12
N ARG A 260 33.24 -28.32 16.38
CA ARG A 260 34.08 -27.63 17.36
C ARG A 260 35.27 -28.49 17.77
N ASP A 261 35.04 -29.77 18.10
CA ASP A 261 36.00 -30.65 18.78
C ASP A 261 36.80 -31.54 17.82
N GLY A 262 36.29 -31.74 16.60
CA GLY A 262 36.83 -32.68 15.61
C GLY A 262 36.08 -34.02 15.64
N PHE A 263 36.05 -34.69 14.50
CA PHE A 263 35.36 -35.98 14.33
C PHE A 263 36.03 -36.82 13.25
N SER A 264 35.70 -38.13 13.28
CA SER A 264 36.15 -39.06 12.24
C SER A 264 35.02 -39.28 11.25
N GLN A 265 35.30 -39.16 9.96
CA GLN A 265 34.34 -39.34 8.88
C GLN A 265 34.87 -40.42 7.91
N MET A 266 33.98 -41.25 7.40
CA MET A 266 34.30 -42.18 6.34
C MET A 266 34.27 -41.46 4.98
N ASN A 267 35.41 -41.40 4.32
CA ASN A 267 35.50 -40.88 2.95
C ASN A 267 34.88 -41.92 2.01
N GLN A 268 33.78 -41.59 1.37
CA GLN A 268 33.03 -42.50 0.49
C GLN A 268 33.77 -42.84 -0.82
N VAL A 269 34.76 -42.00 -1.20
CA VAL A 269 35.53 -42.22 -2.45
C VAL A 269 36.70 -43.16 -2.17
N THR A 270 37.40 -43.01 -1.08
CA THR A 270 38.60 -43.81 -0.72
C THR A 270 38.29 -44.97 0.18
N ASN A 271 37.11 -45.04 0.74
CA ASN A 271 36.65 -46.03 1.73
C ASN A 271 37.56 -46.07 2.98
N SER A 272 38.20 -44.96 3.32
CA SER A 272 39.08 -44.75 4.48
C SER A 272 38.45 -43.83 5.50
N ILE A 273 38.83 -44.01 6.77
CA ILE A 273 38.44 -43.09 7.86
C ILE A 273 39.38 -41.89 7.81
N GLU A 274 38.83 -40.71 7.65
CA GLU A 274 39.52 -39.44 7.74
C GLU A 274 39.21 -38.76 9.07
N GLU A 275 40.22 -38.23 9.74
CA GLU A 275 40.06 -37.40 10.93
C GLU A 275 39.95 -35.93 10.50
N ILE A 276 38.78 -35.34 10.79
CA ILE A 276 38.52 -33.92 10.58
C ILE A 276 38.89 -33.17 11.87
N LYS A 277 39.86 -32.26 11.76
CA LYS A 277 40.25 -31.40 12.90
C LYS A 277 39.10 -30.49 13.29
N GLY A 278 38.94 -30.31 14.62
CA GLY A 278 37.92 -29.38 15.12
C GLY A 278 38.29 -27.93 14.86
N PHE A 279 37.27 -27.08 14.80
CA PHE A 279 37.40 -25.63 14.58
C PHE A 279 38.36 -24.96 15.58
N LYS A 280 38.49 -25.50 16.75
CA LYS A 280 39.47 -25.05 17.76
C LYS A 280 40.93 -25.29 17.37
N ASP A 281 41.22 -26.31 16.54
CA ASP A 281 42.57 -26.80 16.22
C ASP A 281 42.99 -26.52 14.76
N VAL A 282 42.07 -26.04 13.88
CA VAL A 282 42.39 -25.75 12.49
C VAL A 282 43.29 -24.53 12.38
N ILE A 283 44.20 -24.53 11.41
CA ILE A 283 45.07 -23.42 11.12
C ILE A 283 44.38 -22.44 10.16
N ASP A 284 43.79 -22.95 9.09
CA ASP A 284 42.98 -22.17 8.13
C ASP A 284 41.50 -22.23 8.52
N TYR A 285 41.11 -21.28 9.36
CA TYR A 285 39.73 -21.14 9.82
C TYR A 285 38.82 -20.53 8.74
N SER A 286 39.37 -19.83 7.75
CA SER A 286 38.59 -19.26 6.64
C SER A 286 38.10 -20.37 5.72
N GLU A 287 39.00 -21.27 5.29
CA GLU A 287 38.64 -22.46 4.49
C GLU A 287 37.67 -23.36 5.25
N TYR A 288 37.88 -23.53 6.57
CA TYR A 288 36.99 -24.33 7.41
C TYR A 288 35.56 -23.77 7.42
N ILE A 289 35.41 -22.44 7.56
CA ILE A 289 34.09 -21.79 7.54
C ILE A 289 33.45 -21.93 6.16
N GLU A 290 34.20 -21.77 5.09
CA GLU A 290 33.68 -21.92 3.72
C GLU A 290 33.12 -23.33 3.48
N ILE A 291 33.73 -24.35 4.06
CA ILE A 291 33.28 -25.76 3.92
C ILE A 291 32.10 -26.10 4.84
N TYR A 292 32.10 -25.63 6.08
CA TYR A 292 31.20 -26.14 7.13
C TYR A 292 30.14 -25.14 7.61
N SER A 293 30.21 -23.87 7.25
CA SER A 293 29.25 -22.84 7.64
C SER A 293 28.21 -22.61 6.55
N ASP A 294 26.98 -22.36 6.94
CA ASP A 294 25.91 -21.99 6.02
C ASP A 294 25.98 -20.50 5.64
N VAL A 295 26.77 -19.70 6.39
CA VAL A 295 26.97 -18.28 6.17
C VAL A 295 28.46 -18.01 6.02
N SER A 296 28.83 -17.21 5.01
CA SER A 296 30.22 -16.79 4.77
C SER A 296 30.73 -15.87 5.89
N TRP A 297 32.00 -15.96 6.19
CA TRP A 297 32.65 -15.10 7.19
C TRP A 297 32.92 -13.69 6.62
N ASP A 298 32.49 -12.68 7.37
CA ASP A 298 32.64 -11.27 6.99
C ASP A 298 34.04 -10.69 7.25
N SER A 299 34.86 -11.35 8.06
CA SER A 299 36.18 -10.92 8.49
C SER A 299 36.27 -9.47 9.04
N ILE A 300 35.18 -8.99 9.67
CA ILE A 300 35.08 -7.62 10.18
C ILE A 300 35.36 -7.58 11.69
N TYR A 301 36.16 -6.57 12.11
CA TYR A 301 36.37 -6.29 13.54
C TYR A 301 35.13 -5.62 14.14
N LYS A 302 34.57 -6.25 15.18
CA LYS A 302 33.35 -5.81 15.86
C LYS A 302 33.66 -5.28 17.26
N THR A 303 32.96 -4.25 17.67
CA THR A 303 32.91 -3.80 19.06
C THR A 303 32.02 -4.75 19.88
N LYS A 304 32.06 -4.66 21.20
CA LYS A 304 31.19 -5.44 22.05
C LYS A 304 29.70 -5.24 21.75
N GLN A 305 29.29 -4.01 21.37
CA GLN A 305 27.90 -3.67 21.08
C GLN A 305 27.41 -4.24 19.73
N GLU A 306 28.34 -4.53 18.81
CA GLU A 306 28.05 -5.13 17.50
C GLU A 306 28.03 -6.65 17.52
N LEU A 307 28.38 -7.27 18.66
CA LEU A 307 28.26 -8.72 18.86
C LEU A 307 26.83 -9.09 19.28
N SER A 308 26.50 -10.39 19.18
CA SER A 308 25.22 -10.94 19.63
C SER A 308 24.92 -10.54 21.07
N GLY A 309 23.77 -9.89 21.31
CA GLY A 309 23.42 -9.23 22.56
C GLY A 309 23.56 -10.12 23.80
N ASP A 310 23.02 -11.34 23.76
CA ASP A 310 23.02 -12.27 24.90
C ASP A 310 24.41 -12.88 25.21
N PHE A 311 25.27 -12.97 24.21
CA PHE A 311 26.58 -13.59 24.31
C PHE A 311 27.75 -12.62 24.14
N SER A 312 27.49 -11.33 23.97
CA SER A 312 28.50 -10.31 23.72
C SER A 312 29.60 -10.27 24.79
N ASP A 313 29.27 -10.42 26.06
CA ASP A 313 30.23 -10.45 27.16
C ASP A 313 31.17 -11.64 27.07
N ILE A 314 30.61 -12.82 26.78
CA ILE A 314 31.37 -14.06 26.67
C ILE A 314 32.29 -13.99 25.45
N LEU A 315 31.73 -13.65 24.30
CA LEU A 315 32.46 -13.57 23.02
C LEU A 315 33.61 -12.54 23.08
N PHE A 316 33.33 -11.37 23.65
CA PHE A 316 34.35 -10.33 23.81
C PHE A 316 35.45 -10.73 24.83
N GLY A 317 35.11 -11.56 25.83
CA GLY A 317 36.00 -12.08 26.86
C GLY A 317 36.94 -13.17 26.38
N LEU A 318 36.62 -13.92 25.32
CA LEU A 318 37.40 -15.08 24.84
C LEU A 318 38.87 -14.74 24.62
N ARG A 319 39.76 -15.70 24.89
CA ARG A 319 41.19 -15.59 24.56
C ARG A 319 41.43 -15.94 23.10
N LYS A 320 42.52 -15.44 22.51
CA LYS A 320 42.92 -15.78 21.15
C LYS A 320 42.97 -17.31 20.96
N GLY A 321 42.25 -17.80 19.95
CA GLY A 321 42.13 -19.22 19.62
C GLY A 321 41.04 -19.96 20.38
N GLU A 322 40.48 -19.38 21.44
CA GLU A 322 39.40 -19.99 22.22
C GLU A 322 38.11 -20.01 21.43
N VAL A 323 37.36 -21.12 21.54
CA VAL A 323 36.08 -21.34 20.85
C VAL A 323 34.96 -21.44 21.87
N PHE A 324 33.88 -20.70 21.65
CA PHE A 324 32.65 -20.74 22.43
C PHE A 324 31.49 -21.30 21.58
N GLY A 325 30.60 -22.03 22.23
CA GLY A 325 29.38 -22.59 21.60
C GLY A 325 29.37 -24.13 21.60
N PRO A 326 28.33 -24.76 21.04
CA PRO A 326 27.23 -24.14 20.27
C PRO A 326 26.31 -23.27 21.12
N TYR A 327 25.91 -22.15 20.60
CA TYR A 327 24.89 -21.27 21.18
C TYR A 327 23.88 -20.82 20.12
N ARG A 328 22.67 -20.53 20.56
CA ARG A 328 21.61 -20.03 19.67
C ARG A 328 21.69 -18.51 19.52
N ASP A 329 21.65 -18.04 18.31
CA ASP A 329 21.56 -16.61 17.94
C ASP A 329 20.47 -16.41 16.90
N GLY A 330 19.29 -15.97 17.34
CA GLY A 330 18.11 -15.87 16.48
C GLY A 330 17.68 -17.22 15.89
N ASN A 331 17.65 -17.31 14.56
CA ASN A 331 17.31 -18.54 13.83
C ASN A 331 18.55 -19.34 13.40
N THR A 332 19.66 -19.21 14.13
CA THR A 332 20.90 -19.93 13.86
C THR A 332 21.48 -20.53 15.14
N PHE A 333 22.29 -21.60 14.99
CA PHE A 333 23.26 -22.02 15.99
C PHE A 333 24.67 -21.66 15.50
N LYS A 334 25.54 -21.28 16.45
CA LYS A 334 26.91 -20.83 16.16
C LYS A 334 27.94 -21.47 17.10
N ILE A 335 29.13 -21.67 16.54
CA ILE A 335 30.35 -21.79 17.33
C ILE A 335 31.28 -20.67 16.90
N SER A 336 31.85 -19.92 17.84
CA SER A 336 32.61 -18.72 17.61
C SER A 336 34.01 -18.82 18.12
N ARG A 337 35.02 -18.53 17.28
CA ARG A 337 36.44 -18.55 17.63
C ARG A 337 37.01 -17.15 17.68
N MET A 338 37.70 -16.79 18.76
CA MET A 338 38.44 -15.55 18.87
C MET A 338 39.70 -15.60 18.01
N ILE A 339 39.80 -14.76 16.98
CA ILE A 339 40.95 -14.69 16.12
C ILE A 339 41.93 -13.62 16.60
N GLU A 340 41.43 -12.42 16.87
CA GLU A 340 42.30 -11.31 17.26
C GLU A 340 41.52 -10.26 18.08
N LYS A 341 42.27 -9.58 18.98
CA LYS A 341 41.79 -8.40 19.69
C LYS A 341 42.64 -7.20 19.26
N LYS A 342 41.97 -6.13 18.86
CA LYS A 342 42.64 -4.91 18.38
C LYS A 342 42.06 -3.69 19.10
N ARG A 343 42.94 -2.73 19.37
CA ARG A 343 42.54 -1.42 19.82
C ARG A 343 42.54 -0.46 18.63
N ASP A 344 41.43 0.18 18.36
CA ASP A 344 41.22 1.13 17.28
C ASP A 344 40.76 2.46 17.90
N GLY A 345 41.74 3.39 18.06
CA GLY A 345 41.54 4.60 18.84
C GLY A 345 41.20 4.30 20.31
N ASN A 346 40.04 4.73 20.76
CA ASN A 346 39.54 4.49 22.12
C ASN A 346 38.66 3.24 22.22
N LEU A 347 38.41 2.54 21.12
CA LEU A 347 37.54 1.38 21.07
C LEU A 347 38.35 0.08 21.04
N ASN A 348 37.97 -0.86 21.89
CA ASN A 348 38.44 -2.23 21.79
C ASN A 348 37.55 -3.00 20.82
N LYS A 349 38.13 -3.65 19.84
CA LYS A 349 37.45 -4.47 18.84
C LYS A 349 37.99 -5.89 18.85
N VAL A 350 37.17 -6.81 18.44
CA VAL A 350 37.50 -8.23 18.31
C VAL A 350 37.19 -8.71 16.90
N LEU A 351 38.02 -9.61 16.40
CA LEU A 351 37.79 -10.36 15.20
C LEU A 351 37.39 -11.77 15.61
N ILE A 352 36.18 -12.15 15.30
CA ILE A 352 35.61 -13.47 15.61
C ILE A 352 35.31 -14.18 14.31
N ALA A 353 35.64 -15.45 14.26
CA ALA A 353 35.29 -16.33 13.16
C ALA A 353 34.16 -17.25 13.62
N ASP A 354 33.07 -17.30 12.90
CA ASP A 354 31.88 -18.05 13.25
C ASP A 354 31.62 -19.18 12.25
N VAL A 355 31.37 -20.40 12.74
CA VAL A 355 30.69 -21.44 12.00
C VAL A 355 29.21 -21.35 12.35
N VAL A 356 28.39 -21.04 11.39
CA VAL A 356 26.96 -20.77 11.53
C VAL A 356 26.18 -21.89 10.88
N LYS A 357 25.16 -22.42 11.57
CA LYS A 357 24.17 -23.35 11.03
C LYS A 357 22.78 -22.75 11.17
N GLU A 358 22.06 -22.65 10.06
CA GLU A 358 20.68 -22.19 10.06
C GLU A 358 19.76 -23.26 10.65
N ILE A 359 18.77 -22.80 11.43
CA ILE A 359 17.75 -23.69 12.00
C ILE A 359 16.65 -23.84 10.96
N ILE A 360 16.78 -24.83 10.10
CA ILE A 360 15.81 -25.20 9.09
C ILE A 360 15.21 -26.57 9.39
N PRO A 361 13.93 -26.81 9.04
CA PRO A 361 13.33 -28.12 9.24
C PRO A 361 13.99 -29.19 8.38
N SER A 362 14.21 -30.37 8.95
CA SER A 362 14.57 -31.55 8.16
C SER A 362 13.40 -32.00 7.28
N ASN A 363 13.68 -32.86 6.30
CA ASN A 363 12.64 -33.47 5.47
C ASN A 363 11.58 -34.20 6.32
N GLU A 364 11.95 -34.79 7.44
CA GLU A 364 11.03 -35.47 8.36
C GLU A 364 10.14 -34.48 9.09
N SER A 365 10.69 -33.37 9.55
CA SER A 365 9.95 -32.29 10.21
C SER A 365 9.02 -31.59 9.22
N SER A 366 9.49 -31.23 8.03
CA SER A 366 8.65 -30.65 6.97
C SER A 366 7.51 -31.59 6.57
N ASN A 367 7.78 -32.90 6.45
CA ASN A 367 6.72 -33.89 6.18
C ASN A 367 5.69 -33.96 7.32
N THR A 368 6.15 -33.81 8.57
CA THR A 368 5.24 -33.80 9.72
C THR A 368 4.39 -32.55 9.74
N ASN A 369 4.97 -31.38 9.48
CA ASN A 369 4.26 -30.10 9.36
C ASN A 369 3.25 -30.14 8.19
N TYR A 370 3.63 -30.70 7.04
CA TYR A 370 2.74 -30.92 5.90
C TYR A 370 1.55 -31.84 6.24
N ARG A 371 1.81 -32.95 6.99
CA ARG A 371 0.74 -33.85 7.44
C ARG A 371 -0.23 -33.13 8.38
N SER A 372 0.27 -32.30 9.29
CA SER A 372 -0.57 -31.49 10.17
C SER A 372 -1.47 -30.55 9.38
N ALA A 373 -0.93 -29.91 8.34
CA ALA A 373 -1.73 -29.06 7.44
C ALA A 373 -2.75 -29.87 6.63
N SER A 374 -2.38 -31.07 6.19
CA SER A 374 -3.30 -31.98 5.47
C SER A 374 -4.43 -32.47 6.38
N GLN A 375 -4.12 -32.72 7.64
CA GLN A 375 -5.13 -33.11 8.64
C GLN A 375 -6.11 -31.96 8.92
N ALA A 376 -5.59 -30.73 9.09
CA ALA A 376 -6.45 -29.55 9.27
C ALA A 376 -7.37 -29.31 8.07
N GLU A 377 -6.88 -29.49 6.84
CA GLU A 377 -7.69 -29.43 5.61
C GLU A 377 -8.79 -30.51 5.60
N PHE A 378 -8.44 -31.76 5.97
CA PHE A 378 -9.37 -32.87 6.04
C PHE A 378 -10.44 -32.63 7.12
N ASP A 379 -10.05 -32.16 8.30
CA ASP A 379 -10.96 -31.89 9.41
C ASP A 379 -11.95 -30.78 9.01
N ALA A 380 -11.45 -29.70 8.43
CA ALA A 380 -12.29 -28.57 7.97
C ALA A 380 -13.27 -28.96 6.85
N ASN A 381 -12.89 -29.88 5.95
CA ASN A 381 -13.79 -30.43 4.93
C ASN A 381 -14.88 -31.35 5.51
N ASN A 382 -14.69 -31.84 6.74
CA ASN A 382 -15.68 -32.63 7.48
C ASN A 382 -16.42 -31.79 8.54
N ASP A 383 -16.43 -30.47 8.40
CA ASP A 383 -17.08 -29.52 9.30
C ASP A 383 -16.58 -29.56 10.75
N LEU A 384 -15.37 -30.10 10.96
CA LEU A 384 -14.68 -29.98 12.23
C LEU A 384 -13.96 -28.61 12.33
N PRO A 385 -13.77 -28.07 13.52
CA PRO A 385 -13.03 -26.83 13.70
C PRO A 385 -11.60 -26.92 13.14
N LEU A 386 -11.12 -25.88 12.50
CA LEU A 386 -9.76 -25.80 11.93
C LEU A 386 -8.64 -26.10 12.95
N ASN A 387 -8.91 -25.91 14.24
CA ASN A 387 -7.95 -26.14 15.34
C ASN A 387 -8.07 -27.48 16.04
N ASN A 388 -8.86 -28.41 15.54
CA ASN A 388 -9.22 -29.65 16.26
C ASN A 388 -8.01 -30.57 16.54
N SER A 389 -6.93 -30.45 15.76
CA SER A 389 -5.81 -31.40 15.80
C SER A 389 -4.63 -30.97 16.67
N ASN A 390 -4.51 -29.70 17.08
CA ASN A 390 -3.37 -29.23 17.87
C ASN A 390 -3.68 -27.90 18.59
N SER A 391 -3.60 -27.92 19.91
CA SER A 391 -3.87 -26.75 20.78
C SER A 391 -2.87 -25.58 20.63
N SER A 392 -1.86 -25.70 19.77
CA SER A 392 -0.85 -24.68 19.49
C SER A 392 -1.05 -23.96 18.15
N LEU A 393 -2.07 -24.34 17.38
CA LEU A 393 -2.37 -23.68 16.11
C LEU A 393 -3.21 -22.43 16.37
N PHE A 394 -2.72 -21.30 15.92
CA PHE A 394 -3.46 -20.04 15.96
C PHE A 394 -4.51 -20.06 14.86
N ILE A 395 -5.79 -20.00 15.26
CA ILE A 395 -6.84 -19.60 14.33
C ILE A 395 -6.81 -18.09 14.33
N ASP A 396 -6.46 -17.51 13.22
CA ASP A 396 -6.70 -16.09 13.05
C ASP A 396 -8.11 -15.88 12.49
N SER A 397 -8.74 -14.88 13.06
CA SER A 397 -10.15 -14.58 12.92
C SER A 397 -10.44 -14.03 11.52
N PHE A 398 -11.66 -14.24 11.08
CA PHE A 398 -12.37 -13.65 9.95
C PHE A 398 -11.74 -12.39 9.37
N GLU A 399 -10.91 -12.54 8.35
CA GLU A 399 -10.46 -11.43 7.54
C GLU A 399 -11.35 -11.31 6.31
N SER A 400 -11.74 -10.09 6.01
CA SER A 400 -12.55 -9.74 4.84
C SER A 400 -11.65 -9.18 3.75
N PHE A 401 -11.73 -9.74 2.56
CA PHE A 401 -10.87 -9.39 1.44
C PHE A 401 -11.66 -8.90 0.25
N GLU A 402 -11.14 -7.87 -0.41
CA GLU A 402 -11.55 -7.45 -1.74
C GLU A 402 -10.79 -8.26 -2.81
N LYS A 403 -11.33 -8.31 -4.01
CA LYS A 403 -10.79 -9.13 -5.13
C LYS A 403 -9.33 -8.87 -5.46
N PHE A 404 -8.89 -7.62 -5.30
CA PHE A 404 -7.54 -7.17 -5.64
C PHE A 404 -6.66 -6.83 -4.43
N ASP A 405 -6.99 -7.38 -3.25
CA ASP A 405 -6.08 -7.30 -2.10
C ASP A 405 -4.79 -8.07 -2.37
N ALA A 406 -3.67 -7.56 -1.88
CA ALA A 406 -2.34 -8.13 -2.15
C ALA A 406 -2.12 -9.51 -1.52
N GLY A 407 -2.93 -9.89 -0.55
CA GLY A 407 -2.85 -11.12 0.23
C GLY A 407 -3.22 -10.87 1.68
N LEU A 408 -2.95 -11.82 2.54
CA LEU A 408 -3.14 -11.70 3.97
C LEU A 408 -2.00 -10.83 4.55
N PRO A 409 -2.29 -9.84 5.40
CA PRO A 409 -1.29 -8.87 5.89
C PRO A 409 -0.07 -9.50 6.57
N SER A 410 -0.29 -10.61 7.30
CA SER A 410 0.76 -11.28 8.08
C SER A 410 1.59 -12.29 7.30
N TYR A 411 1.24 -12.58 6.02
CA TYR A 411 1.88 -13.66 5.27
C TYR A 411 2.30 -13.21 3.87
N THR A 412 3.58 -13.32 3.58
CA THR A 412 4.11 -13.05 2.24
C THR A 412 3.63 -14.09 1.24
N ASN A 413 3.45 -13.68 -0.03
CA ASN A 413 2.99 -14.55 -1.11
C ASN A 413 1.62 -15.22 -0.91
N SER A 414 0.76 -14.63 -0.07
CA SER A 414 -0.59 -15.14 0.23
C SER A 414 -1.65 -14.73 -0.79
N ARG A 415 -1.30 -13.99 -1.86
CA ARG A 415 -2.23 -13.58 -2.94
C ARG A 415 -3.01 -14.74 -3.55
N GLN A 416 -2.40 -15.92 -3.64
CA GLN A 416 -3.05 -17.14 -4.14
C GLN A 416 -4.32 -17.52 -3.34
N VAL A 417 -4.40 -17.14 -2.05
CA VAL A 417 -5.59 -17.36 -1.21
C VAL A 417 -6.74 -16.48 -1.68
N ILE A 418 -6.46 -15.19 -1.91
CA ILE A 418 -7.46 -14.24 -2.41
C ILE A 418 -7.92 -14.63 -3.81
N LYS A 419 -6.97 -15.00 -4.70
CA LYS A 419 -7.31 -15.44 -6.05
C LYS A 419 -8.25 -16.65 -6.03
N TRP A 420 -7.94 -17.68 -5.25
CA TRP A 420 -8.83 -18.84 -5.06
C TRP A 420 -10.21 -18.44 -4.53
N LEU A 421 -10.23 -17.53 -3.58
CA LEU A 421 -11.50 -17.08 -2.96
C LEU A 421 -12.44 -16.45 -4.00
N TYR A 422 -11.90 -15.81 -5.05
CA TYR A 422 -12.66 -15.15 -6.12
C TYR A 422 -12.75 -15.97 -7.42
N GLU A 423 -12.13 -17.15 -7.49
CA GLU A 423 -12.26 -18.06 -8.63
C GLU A 423 -13.64 -18.74 -8.62
N ASP A 424 -14.19 -18.96 -9.85
CA ASP A 424 -15.33 -19.87 -10.05
C ASP A 424 -14.79 -21.31 -10.15
N PRO A 425 -15.23 -22.30 -9.39
CA PRO A 425 -16.52 -22.40 -8.69
C PRO A 425 -16.47 -22.27 -7.15
N THR A 426 -15.52 -21.55 -6.57
CA THR A 426 -15.38 -21.46 -5.09
C THR A 426 -16.69 -20.98 -4.43
N LYS A 427 -17.12 -21.70 -3.40
CA LYS A 427 -18.37 -21.46 -2.64
C LYS A 427 -18.09 -21.31 -1.16
N VAL A 428 -19.04 -20.72 -0.46
CA VAL A 428 -19.03 -20.71 1.01
C VAL A 428 -18.98 -22.14 1.54
N GLY A 429 -18.06 -22.40 2.44
CA GLY A 429 -17.78 -23.72 3.01
C GLY A 429 -16.60 -24.45 2.35
N ASP A 430 -16.19 -24.05 1.15
CA ASP A 430 -15.03 -24.66 0.49
C ASP A 430 -13.75 -24.44 1.30
N VAL A 431 -12.91 -25.48 1.32
CA VAL A 431 -11.63 -25.49 2.06
C VAL A 431 -10.49 -25.76 1.08
N LYS A 432 -9.39 -25.03 1.25
CA LYS A 432 -8.18 -25.27 0.45
C LYS A 432 -6.93 -24.98 1.27
N ARG A 433 -5.93 -25.84 1.05
CA ARG A 433 -4.60 -25.64 1.62
C ARG A 433 -3.69 -24.94 0.61
N PHE A 434 -2.89 -24.02 1.11
CA PHE A 434 -1.89 -23.27 0.35
C PHE A 434 -0.52 -23.47 0.96
N THR A 435 0.49 -23.58 0.08
CA THR A 435 1.89 -23.55 0.50
C THR A 435 2.37 -22.10 0.39
N LEU A 436 2.83 -21.56 1.50
CA LEU A 436 3.47 -20.25 1.59
C LEU A 436 4.98 -20.43 1.79
N ASN A 437 5.73 -19.33 1.80
CA ASN A 437 7.20 -19.40 1.90
C ASN A 437 7.69 -20.07 3.18
N GLU A 438 6.98 -19.89 4.29
CA GLU A 438 7.42 -20.32 5.64
C GLU A 438 6.43 -21.31 6.27
N GLY A 439 5.56 -21.94 5.47
CA GLY A 439 4.61 -22.92 5.98
C GLY A 439 3.38 -23.13 5.13
N TYR A 440 2.33 -23.58 5.76
CA TYR A 440 1.06 -23.97 5.14
C TYR A 440 -0.09 -23.19 5.73
N LEU A 441 -1.00 -22.73 4.87
CA LEU A 441 -2.22 -22.07 5.30
C LEU A 441 -3.42 -22.88 4.81
N VAL A 442 -4.32 -23.23 5.72
CA VAL A 442 -5.59 -23.88 5.39
C VAL A 442 -6.70 -22.86 5.58
N ALA A 443 -7.36 -22.48 4.49
CA ALA A 443 -8.43 -21.49 4.49
C ALA A 443 -9.78 -22.15 4.18
N LYS A 444 -10.84 -21.71 4.90
CA LYS A 444 -12.24 -22.05 4.64
C LYS A 444 -12.98 -20.78 4.23
N ALA A 445 -13.64 -20.78 3.09
CA ALA A 445 -14.49 -19.68 2.63
C ALA A 445 -15.70 -19.53 3.57
N LYS A 446 -15.86 -18.37 4.22
CA LYS A 446 -16.83 -18.15 5.29
C LYS A 446 -18.07 -17.43 4.82
N SER A 447 -17.89 -16.31 4.12
CA SER A 447 -19.00 -15.52 3.58
C SER A 447 -18.60 -14.80 2.30
N PHE A 448 -19.60 -14.55 1.45
CA PHE A 448 -19.48 -13.79 0.22
C PHE A 448 -20.42 -12.60 0.28
N ASN A 449 -19.88 -11.44 0.56
CA ASN A 449 -20.62 -10.22 0.79
C ASN A 449 -20.68 -9.42 -0.50
N LYS A 450 -21.89 -9.20 -1.01
CA LYS A 450 -22.09 -8.30 -2.15
C LYS A 450 -21.98 -6.85 -1.69
N LYS A 451 -21.74 -5.94 -2.63
CA LYS A 451 -21.80 -4.50 -2.41
C LYS A 451 -23.14 -4.14 -1.74
N SER A 452 -23.11 -3.62 -0.52
CA SER A 452 -24.29 -3.36 0.30
C SER A 452 -24.01 -2.33 1.38
N LEU A 453 -25.07 -1.77 1.96
CA LEU A 453 -24.94 -1.04 3.22
C LEU A 453 -24.66 -2.03 4.37
N PRO A 454 -23.90 -1.62 5.40
CA PRO A 454 -23.71 -2.42 6.60
C PRO A 454 -25.07 -2.68 7.28
N SER A 455 -25.13 -3.77 8.03
CA SER A 455 -26.30 -4.04 8.87
C SER A 455 -26.41 -3.01 10.00
N VAL A 456 -27.62 -2.84 10.55
CA VAL A 456 -27.83 -1.94 11.69
C VAL A 456 -26.96 -2.33 12.87
N ASP A 457 -26.75 -3.63 13.11
CA ASP A 457 -25.97 -4.11 14.25
C ASP A 457 -24.49 -3.81 14.11
N GLU A 458 -23.94 -3.85 12.89
CA GLU A 458 -22.52 -3.55 12.62
C GLU A 458 -22.14 -2.08 12.86
N ILE A 459 -23.08 -1.16 12.63
CA ILE A 459 -22.82 0.29 12.67
C ILE A 459 -23.56 0.99 13.81
N ARG A 460 -24.26 0.19 14.65
CA ARG A 460 -25.13 0.69 15.73
C ARG A 460 -24.43 1.70 16.61
N ASP A 461 -23.25 1.36 17.12
CA ASP A 461 -22.56 2.18 18.11
C ASP A 461 -22.16 3.54 17.52
N GLU A 462 -21.63 3.56 16.30
CA GLU A 462 -21.21 4.77 15.60
C GLU A 462 -22.41 5.69 15.32
N ILE A 463 -23.44 5.17 14.64
CA ILE A 463 -24.58 5.99 14.22
C ILE A 463 -25.47 6.35 15.42
N SER A 464 -25.58 5.46 16.39
CA SER A 464 -26.35 5.78 17.61
C SER A 464 -25.75 6.97 18.33
N GLN A 465 -24.44 7.10 18.41
CA GLN A 465 -23.79 8.25 19.03
C GLN A 465 -24.12 9.56 18.29
N ILE A 466 -24.08 9.52 16.95
CA ILE A 466 -24.43 10.69 16.11
C ILE A 466 -25.88 11.10 16.34
N LEU A 467 -26.80 10.14 16.26
CA LEU A 467 -28.24 10.39 16.44
C LEU A 467 -28.61 10.78 17.88
N LEU A 468 -27.90 10.21 18.85
CA LEU A 468 -28.07 10.55 20.26
C LEU A 468 -27.69 12.00 20.53
N ASN A 469 -26.55 12.45 20.01
CA ASN A 469 -26.12 13.84 20.12
C ASN A 469 -27.16 14.81 19.49
N GLU A 470 -27.76 14.42 18.36
CA GLU A 470 -28.84 15.18 17.72
C GLU A 470 -30.08 15.26 18.64
N LYS A 471 -30.48 14.12 19.23
CA LYS A 471 -31.62 14.08 20.16
C LYS A 471 -31.33 14.88 21.44
N LYS A 472 -30.12 14.80 21.98
CA LYS A 472 -29.70 15.58 23.14
C LYS A 472 -29.77 17.08 22.88
N TYR A 473 -29.27 17.51 21.71
CA TYR A 473 -29.41 18.90 21.29
C TYR A 473 -30.87 19.35 21.20
N ASN A 474 -31.71 18.58 20.54
CA ASN A 474 -33.14 18.85 20.41
C ASN A 474 -33.87 18.84 21.76
N PHE A 475 -33.50 17.95 22.68
CA PHE A 475 -34.02 17.92 24.04
C PHE A 475 -33.61 19.16 24.81
N PHE A 476 -32.34 19.56 24.73
CA PHE A 476 -31.81 20.77 25.36
C PHE A 476 -32.51 22.01 24.86
N LEU A 477 -32.71 22.16 23.56
CA LEU A 477 -33.47 23.27 22.97
C LEU A 477 -34.90 23.36 23.51
N LYS A 478 -35.59 22.20 23.60
CA LYS A 478 -36.95 22.17 24.13
C LYS A 478 -37.02 22.55 25.61
N LYS A 479 -36.04 22.10 26.40
CA LYS A 479 -35.98 22.36 27.83
C LYS A 479 -35.72 23.85 28.14
N HIS A 480 -34.83 24.47 27.36
CA HIS A 480 -34.37 25.84 27.65
C HIS A 480 -35.04 26.92 26.79
N LYS A 481 -35.84 26.58 25.77
CA LYS A 481 -36.72 27.44 24.96
C LYS A 481 -36.26 28.90 24.84
N SER A 482 -35.17 29.16 24.19
CA SER A 482 -34.63 30.51 23.98
C SER A 482 -34.05 31.18 25.24
N ASN A 483 -33.71 30.44 26.27
CA ASN A 483 -32.90 30.98 27.36
C ASN A 483 -31.46 31.13 26.85
N ASN A 484 -31.08 32.36 26.49
CA ASN A 484 -29.73 32.72 26.03
C ASN A 484 -28.88 33.34 27.18
N ASP A 485 -29.31 33.17 28.43
CA ASP A 485 -28.54 33.60 29.57
C ASP A 485 -27.42 32.59 29.86
N ILE A 486 -26.23 32.95 29.40
CA ILE A 486 -25.04 32.10 29.46
C ILE A 486 -24.60 31.84 30.92
N GLU A 487 -24.79 32.83 31.81
CA GLU A 487 -24.48 32.71 33.24
C GLU A 487 -25.46 31.80 33.98
N SER A 488 -26.74 31.86 33.61
CA SER A 488 -27.76 30.99 34.18
C SER A 488 -27.49 29.54 33.81
N LEU A 489 -27.22 29.26 32.53
CA LEU A 489 -26.93 27.92 32.06
C LEU A 489 -25.60 27.37 32.59
N SER A 490 -24.58 28.22 32.74
CA SER A 490 -23.32 27.85 33.39
C SER A 490 -23.56 27.32 34.81
N LYS A 491 -24.38 28.02 35.60
CA LYS A 491 -24.75 27.62 36.97
C LYS A 491 -25.62 26.34 36.97
N ASP A 492 -26.60 26.25 36.07
CA ASP A 492 -27.54 25.13 36.00
C ASP A 492 -26.83 23.80 35.72
N TYR A 493 -25.76 23.85 34.94
CA TYR A 493 -24.96 22.68 34.56
C TYR A 493 -23.65 22.56 35.33
N ASN A 494 -23.32 23.52 36.17
CA ASN A 494 -22.06 23.62 36.94
C ASN A 494 -20.82 23.49 36.00
N ILE A 495 -20.83 24.26 34.91
CA ILE A 495 -19.76 24.33 33.92
C ILE A 495 -19.31 25.79 33.85
N ASP A 496 -18.01 25.99 33.98
CA ASP A 496 -17.40 27.30 33.89
C ASP A 496 -17.43 27.87 32.47
N LEU A 497 -17.49 29.20 32.38
CA LEU A 497 -17.34 29.90 31.11
C LEU A 497 -15.87 29.89 30.69
N GLU A 498 -15.66 29.58 29.42
CA GLU A 498 -14.34 29.56 28.80
C GLU A 498 -14.15 30.80 27.91
N ARG A 499 -12.89 31.18 27.67
CA ARG A 499 -12.54 32.29 26.79
C ARG A 499 -11.60 31.86 25.70
N ALA A 500 -11.86 32.35 24.49
CA ALA A 500 -10.96 32.22 23.36
C ALA A 500 -10.66 33.61 22.80
N SER A 501 -9.39 33.87 22.55
CA SER A 501 -8.91 35.17 22.09
C SER A 501 -8.27 35.06 20.70
N ALA A 502 -8.46 36.07 19.87
CA ALA A 502 -7.89 36.22 18.55
C ALA A 502 -8.22 35.04 17.61
N VAL A 503 -9.43 34.47 17.73
CA VAL A 503 -9.90 33.36 16.88
C VAL A 503 -10.33 33.91 15.53
N THR A 504 -9.94 33.23 14.45
CA THR A 504 -10.31 33.59 13.08
C THR A 504 -11.33 32.60 12.50
N GLN A 505 -12.00 32.97 11.42
CA GLN A 505 -12.89 32.02 10.71
C GLN A 505 -12.11 30.99 9.88
N TYR A 506 -10.87 31.32 9.49
CA TYR A 506 -10.01 30.43 8.73
C TYR A 506 -9.46 29.28 9.58
N ASP A 507 -9.12 29.55 10.84
CA ASP A 507 -8.68 28.55 11.81
C ASP A 507 -9.64 28.50 13.00
N PRO A 508 -10.82 27.87 12.84
CA PRO A 508 -11.92 27.92 13.81
C PRO A 508 -11.73 26.92 14.94
N ILE A 509 -10.57 26.95 15.61
CA ILE A 509 -10.22 26.03 16.72
C ILE A 509 -10.50 26.69 18.06
N LEU A 510 -11.27 26.01 18.91
CA LEU A 510 -11.45 26.32 20.31
C LEU A 510 -10.55 25.42 21.17
N VAL A 511 -9.75 26.00 22.04
CA VAL A 511 -8.85 25.24 22.91
C VAL A 511 -9.68 24.32 23.82
N GLY A 512 -9.37 23.03 23.83
CA GLY A 512 -10.11 22.02 24.58
C GLY A 512 -11.41 21.51 23.94
N ALA A 513 -11.87 22.13 22.84
CA ALA A 513 -13.08 21.73 22.12
C ALA A 513 -12.80 21.23 20.67
N GLY A 514 -11.66 21.62 20.10
CA GLY A 514 -11.30 21.28 18.71
C GLY A 514 -11.88 22.25 17.68
N ALA A 515 -12.02 21.79 16.44
CA ALA A 515 -12.54 22.60 15.35
C ALA A 515 -14.07 22.77 15.46
N GLU A 516 -14.50 24.00 15.62
CA GLU A 516 -15.91 24.39 15.78
C GLU A 516 -16.29 25.53 14.81
N PRO A 517 -16.25 25.28 13.47
CA PRO A 517 -16.42 26.35 12.49
C PRO A 517 -17.79 27.01 12.56
N TYR A 518 -18.85 26.25 12.85
CA TYR A 518 -20.19 26.80 12.99
C TYR A 518 -20.32 27.74 14.21
N ILE A 519 -19.67 27.37 15.30
CA ILE A 519 -19.66 28.17 16.55
C ILE A 519 -18.91 29.49 16.34
N ILE A 520 -17.71 29.42 15.75
CA ILE A 520 -16.91 30.61 15.46
C ILE A 520 -17.59 31.48 14.41
N GLY A 521 -18.11 30.91 13.32
CA GLY A 521 -18.87 31.68 12.31
C GLY A 521 -20.07 32.41 12.93
N SER A 522 -20.77 31.77 13.88
CA SER A 522 -21.86 32.42 14.62
C SER A 522 -21.38 33.59 15.47
N ALA A 523 -20.21 33.47 16.12
CA ALA A 523 -19.63 34.55 16.92
C ALA A 523 -19.34 35.80 16.09
N PHE A 524 -18.88 35.64 14.85
CA PHE A 524 -18.63 36.75 13.92
C PHE A 524 -19.89 37.54 13.52
N SER A 525 -21.08 36.92 13.65
CA SER A 525 -22.35 37.56 13.33
C SER A 525 -22.95 38.36 14.48
N LEU A 526 -22.39 38.26 15.72
CA LEU A 526 -22.88 38.93 16.91
C LEU A 526 -22.35 40.38 16.99
N ASN A 527 -23.10 41.22 17.70
CA ASN A 527 -22.63 42.51 18.20
C ASN A 527 -21.84 42.30 19.50
N THR A 528 -21.01 43.29 19.86
CA THR A 528 -20.29 43.26 21.14
C THR A 528 -21.27 43.12 22.30
N ASP A 529 -20.95 42.27 23.28
CA ASP A 529 -21.76 41.85 24.43
C ASP A 529 -23.05 41.07 24.08
N GLU A 530 -23.29 40.76 22.81
CA GLU A 530 -24.42 39.93 22.42
C GLU A 530 -24.09 38.46 22.62
N THR A 531 -25.08 37.67 23.08
CA THR A 531 -25.00 36.21 23.23
C THR A 531 -25.79 35.52 22.12
N SER A 532 -25.19 34.48 21.54
CA SER A 532 -25.85 33.68 20.51
C SER A 532 -27.09 32.93 20.99
N ASN A 533 -27.89 32.44 20.08
CA ASN A 533 -28.80 31.36 20.37
C ASN A 533 -28.04 30.11 20.79
N ILE A 534 -28.74 29.08 21.29
CA ILE A 534 -28.19 27.78 21.58
C ILE A 534 -27.74 27.12 20.27
N LEU A 535 -26.44 26.85 20.17
CA LEU A 535 -25.80 26.29 18.97
C LEU A 535 -25.40 24.84 19.21
N LYS A 536 -25.45 24.03 18.13
CA LYS A 536 -24.89 22.68 18.12
C LYS A 536 -23.49 22.72 17.51
N GLY A 537 -22.50 22.36 18.29
CA GLY A 537 -21.14 22.12 17.81
C GLY A 537 -20.83 20.64 17.67
N ASN A 538 -19.58 20.34 17.26
CA ASN A 538 -19.07 18.98 17.16
C ASN A 538 -18.87 18.36 18.55
N GLY A 539 -18.32 19.14 19.50
CA GLY A 539 -17.97 18.70 20.84
C GLY A 539 -19.07 18.90 21.90
N GLY A 540 -20.22 19.46 21.55
CA GLY A 540 -21.29 19.75 22.53
C GLY A 540 -22.29 20.80 22.08
N ILE A 541 -23.00 21.34 23.04
CA ILE A 541 -23.94 22.45 22.87
C ILE A 541 -23.27 23.73 23.36
N TYR A 542 -23.40 24.79 22.59
CA TYR A 542 -22.69 26.04 22.85
C TYR A 542 -23.63 27.22 22.96
N LEU A 543 -23.24 28.16 23.84
CA LEU A 543 -23.63 29.55 23.79
C LEU A 543 -22.34 30.38 23.70
N VAL A 544 -22.34 31.38 22.87
CA VAL A 544 -21.16 32.23 22.64
C VAL A 544 -21.54 33.69 22.85
N ARG A 545 -20.75 34.42 23.59
CA ARG A 545 -20.84 35.86 23.75
C ARG A 545 -19.64 36.53 23.11
N LEU A 546 -19.88 37.49 22.24
CA LEU A 546 -18.81 38.26 21.62
C LEU A 546 -18.30 39.32 22.62
N ILE A 547 -17.04 39.27 22.99
CA ILE A 547 -16.39 40.27 23.86
C ILE A 547 -15.89 41.44 23.00
N SER A 548 -15.18 41.15 21.95
CA SER A 548 -14.71 42.15 20.99
C SER A 548 -14.43 41.54 19.64
N LYS A 549 -14.55 42.36 18.61
CA LYS A 549 -14.20 42.03 17.24
C LYS A 549 -13.16 43.02 16.74
N ASP A 550 -12.06 42.46 16.26
CA ASP A 550 -10.98 43.22 15.62
C ASP A 550 -11.05 42.95 14.13
N THR A 551 -11.49 43.94 13.37
CA THR A 551 -11.64 43.84 11.91
C THR A 551 -10.39 44.41 11.27
N ALA A 552 -9.72 43.58 10.43
CA ALA A 552 -8.56 44.02 9.67
C ALA A 552 -8.95 45.13 8.67
N GLU A 553 -8.02 46.04 8.38
CA GLU A 553 -8.23 47.04 7.33
C GLU A 553 -8.23 46.40 5.96
N ASP A 554 -9.10 46.86 5.06
CA ASP A 554 -9.13 46.42 3.66
C ASP A 554 -7.76 46.53 3.01
N ILE A 555 -7.37 45.51 2.28
CA ILE A 555 -6.06 45.50 1.64
C ILE A 555 -6.10 46.10 0.22
N ASN A 556 -5.08 46.93 -0.06
CA ASN A 556 -4.84 47.43 -1.41
C ASN A 556 -4.16 46.41 -2.35
N LEU A 557 -3.83 45.20 -1.86
CA LEU A 557 -3.13 44.15 -2.59
C LEU A 557 -4.03 42.94 -2.92
N ALA A 558 -5.31 43.18 -3.20
CA ALA A 558 -6.28 42.14 -3.58
C ALA A 558 -5.78 41.23 -4.72
N ALA A 559 -4.97 41.75 -5.65
CA ALA A 559 -4.38 40.98 -6.74
C ALA A 559 -3.42 39.87 -6.25
N ALA A 560 -2.65 40.08 -5.19
CA ALA A 560 -1.74 39.06 -4.67
C ALA A 560 -2.52 37.90 -4.02
N ILE A 561 -3.59 38.21 -3.30
CA ILE A 561 -4.48 37.20 -2.70
C ILE A 561 -5.28 36.48 -3.79
N SER A 562 -5.81 37.21 -4.77
CA SER A 562 -6.50 36.64 -5.93
C SER A 562 -5.64 35.58 -6.64
N ASN A 563 -4.36 35.88 -6.87
CA ASN A 563 -3.43 34.92 -7.47
C ASN A 563 -3.21 33.69 -6.58
N SER A 564 -2.97 33.90 -5.29
CA SER A 564 -2.76 32.79 -4.33
C SER A 564 -4.00 31.90 -4.19
N LEU A 565 -5.20 32.48 -4.17
CA LEU A 565 -6.46 31.73 -4.17
C LEU A 565 -6.66 30.96 -5.48
N GLY A 566 -6.37 31.64 -6.60
CA GLY A 566 -6.41 31.00 -7.92
C GLY A 566 -5.49 29.78 -8.00
N ASP A 567 -4.24 29.91 -7.55
CA ASP A 567 -3.28 28.81 -7.59
C ASP A 567 -3.71 27.62 -6.71
N ARG A 568 -4.21 27.86 -5.50
CA ARG A 568 -4.76 26.81 -4.61
C ARG A 568 -5.97 26.11 -5.22
N GLU A 569 -6.90 26.87 -5.81
CA GLU A 569 -8.09 26.30 -6.45
C GLU A 569 -7.73 25.48 -7.69
N ILE A 570 -6.75 25.91 -8.47
CA ILE A 570 -6.27 25.19 -9.64
C ILE A 570 -5.63 23.87 -9.24
N GLU A 571 -4.82 23.85 -8.18
CA GLU A 571 -4.23 22.62 -7.65
C GLU A 571 -5.33 21.65 -7.21
N ARG A 572 -6.34 22.15 -6.48
CA ARG A 572 -7.51 21.38 -6.06
C ARG A 572 -8.28 20.81 -7.25
N ILE A 573 -8.59 21.64 -8.23
CA ILE A 573 -9.33 21.25 -9.44
C ILE A 573 -8.53 20.23 -10.26
N SER A 574 -7.22 20.42 -10.41
CA SER A 574 -6.35 19.51 -11.14
C SER A 574 -6.34 18.09 -10.55
N THR A 575 -6.50 17.98 -9.24
CA THR A 575 -6.62 16.69 -8.55
C THR A 575 -8.04 16.10 -8.65
N LEU A 576 -9.06 16.93 -8.46
CA LEU A 576 -10.45 16.46 -8.38
C LEU A 576 -11.07 16.11 -9.74
N ILE A 577 -10.71 16.80 -10.81
CA ILE A 577 -11.33 16.56 -12.14
C ILE A 577 -11.15 15.13 -12.61
N PRO A 578 -9.94 14.52 -12.61
CA PRO A 578 -9.77 13.13 -13.02
C PRO A 578 -10.59 12.16 -12.14
N GLU A 579 -10.74 12.44 -10.84
CA GLU A 579 -11.54 11.63 -9.92
C GLU A 579 -13.04 11.72 -10.21
N VAL A 580 -13.52 12.92 -10.51
CA VAL A 580 -14.94 13.13 -10.89
C VAL A 580 -15.25 12.48 -12.23
N LEU A 581 -14.34 12.55 -13.20
CA LEU A 581 -14.51 11.90 -14.49
C LEU A 581 -14.53 10.38 -14.34
N GLU A 582 -13.60 9.81 -13.57
CA GLU A 582 -13.57 8.39 -13.23
C GLU A 582 -14.86 7.96 -12.52
N SER A 583 -15.32 8.70 -11.51
CA SER A 583 -16.52 8.37 -10.73
C SER A 583 -17.80 8.33 -11.54
N LYS A 584 -17.85 9.01 -12.69
CA LYS A 584 -18.97 9.06 -13.62
C LYS A 584 -18.84 8.08 -14.78
N ALA A 585 -17.66 7.46 -14.94
CA ALA A 585 -17.40 6.55 -16.04
C ALA A 585 -18.04 5.19 -15.79
N GLU A 586 -18.49 4.53 -16.85
CA GLU A 586 -18.84 3.12 -16.85
C GLU A 586 -17.55 2.31 -16.98
N ILE A 587 -17.22 1.50 -15.93
CA ILE A 587 -15.95 0.79 -15.83
C ILE A 587 -16.23 -0.72 -15.88
N ILE A 588 -15.55 -1.43 -16.77
CA ILE A 588 -15.48 -2.88 -16.82
C ILE A 588 -14.06 -3.30 -16.39
N ASP A 589 -13.96 -4.08 -15.32
CA ASP A 589 -12.69 -4.54 -14.74
C ASP A 589 -12.47 -6.01 -15.02
N ASN A 590 -11.54 -6.31 -15.91
CA ASN A 590 -11.15 -7.66 -16.32
C ASN A 590 -9.77 -8.07 -15.76
N ARG A 591 -9.16 -7.28 -14.88
CA ARG A 591 -7.83 -7.56 -14.32
C ARG A 591 -7.68 -8.96 -13.75
N SER A 592 -8.75 -9.52 -13.18
CA SER A 592 -8.74 -10.87 -12.61
C SER A 592 -8.53 -11.99 -13.62
N LEU A 593 -8.60 -11.70 -14.91
CA LEU A 593 -8.27 -12.67 -15.96
C LEU A 593 -6.76 -12.76 -16.20
N TYR A 594 -5.99 -11.77 -15.72
CA TYR A 594 -4.56 -11.61 -15.98
C TYR A 594 -3.70 -11.72 -14.70
N TYR A 595 -4.24 -11.30 -13.56
CA TYR A 595 -3.49 -11.16 -12.30
C TYR A 595 -4.09 -11.92 -11.11
#